data_737275d77a613cbabd51a1078b51c4fa
#
_entry.id   737275d77a613cbabd51a1078b51c4fa
#
_cell.length_a   1.000
_cell.length_b   1.000
_cell.length_c   1.000
_cell.angle_alpha   90.00
_cell.angle_beta   90.00
_cell.angle_gamma   90.00
#
_symmetry.space_group_name_H-M   'P 1'
#
loop_
_entity.id
_entity.type
_entity.pdbx_description
1 polymer ?
#
loop_
_entity_poly.entity_id
_entity_poly.type
_entity_poly.pdbx_seq_one_letter_code
_entity_poly.pdbx_strand_id
1 'polypeptide(L)'
;MDLEGFAKRGLRRRDPDLEAKLVALIREVKEIPASRAEILARAVIQEARVSYSPRGDVFQLQMVGVSMGDFGVGSRGQGDFYAHTKIAEVIGKTGALIDSSQLDDSGVVEAGSRYIAVTVDGMHSRLSDYPFLAGFHVTRAALRDIYVMGSRPVALFSDIHLADDGDVSKLFDHLAGIATVAELTGVPLVTGSTLRIGGDMVIGDRLTGCVGAVGVSQKLTPRQDARAGDVILMTEGAGGGTVCSAALYYGWHEVVEETLNIKFLVASEALLERELEIHAMTDVTNGGIRGDAKEISHTAGVKLVFEEDRMRRLVNPRALEMLDALQIDYLGVSIDALLVIAPQEEARAIAGAVRGAGVAVDEVGWVEEGVGAELHIENRVDDFSPRF
;
A
#
# COMPACT_ATOMS: atom_id res chain seq x y z
N MET A 1 -7.94 10.20 19.22
CA MET A 1 -7.72 9.68 20.60
C MET A 1 -8.78 8.64 20.90
N ASP A 2 -8.40 7.47 21.39
CA ASP A 2 -9.29 6.36 21.75
C ASP A 2 -9.70 6.47 23.23
N LEU A 3 -10.90 6.98 23.48
CA LEU A 3 -11.45 7.19 24.82
C LEU A 3 -11.83 5.87 25.48
N GLU A 4 -12.38 4.92 24.73
CA GLU A 4 -12.76 3.59 25.25
C GLU A 4 -11.53 2.82 25.74
N GLY A 5 -10.48 2.77 24.93
CA GLY A 5 -9.21 2.16 25.34
C GLY A 5 -8.57 2.84 26.54
N PHE A 6 -8.67 4.18 26.64
CA PHE A 6 -8.23 4.92 27.83
C PHE A 6 -9.03 4.49 29.06
N ALA A 7 -10.35 4.45 28.95
CA ALA A 7 -11.24 4.06 30.05
C ALA A 7 -10.99 2.61 30.51
N LYS A 8 -10.84 1.67 29.57
CA LYS A 8 -10.52 0.26 29.89
C LYS A 8 -9.18 0.12 30.64
N ARG A 9 -8.16 0.89 30.27
CA ARG A 9 -6.89 0.92 31.01
C ARG A 9 -7.04 1.50 32.40
N GLY A 10 -7.81 2.59 32.58
CA GLY A 10 -8.11 3.19 33.86
C GLY A 10 -8.88 2.25 34.79
N LEU A 11 -9.88 1.57 34.27
CA LEU A 11 -10.64 0.56 35.01
C LEU A 11 -9.77 -0.61 35.49
N ARG A 12 -8.85 -1.10 34.67
CA ARG A 12 -7.88 -2.15 35.07
C ARG A 12 -7.00 -1.69 36.23
N ARG A 13 -6.54 -0.42 36.19
CA ARG A 13 -5.69 0.16 37.22
C ARG A 13 -6.45 0.61 38.46
N ARG A 14 -7.77 0.54 38.45
CA ARG A 14 -8.67 1.07 39.49
C ARG A 14 -8.39 2.53 39.79
N ASP A 15 -8.19 3.33 38.72
CA ASP A 15 -7.85 4.76 38.79
C ASP A 15 -9.04 5.53 39.41
N PRO A 16 -8.89 6.17 40.59
CA PRO A 16 -9.96 6.90 41.23
C PRO A 16 -10.33 8.19 40.49
N ASP A 17 -9.41 8.74 39.70
CA ASP A 17 -9.57 10.03 38.99
C ASP A 17 -9.95 9.82 37.51
N LEU A 18 -10.37 8.61 37.13
CA LEU A 18 -10.62 8.25 35.74
C LEU A 18 -11.61 9.19 35.04
N GLU A 19 -12.72 9.52 35.69
CA GLU A 19 -13.73 10.43 35.13
C GLU A 19 -13.16 11.82 34.89
N ALA A 20 -12.46 12.39 35.88
CA ALA A 20 -11.85 13.70 35.77
C ALA A 20 -10.80 13.77 34.65
N LYS A 21 -9.98 12.72 34.52
CA LYS A 21 -8.99 12.60 33.42
C LYS A 21 -9.66 12.52 32.06
N LEU A 22 -10.73 11.75 31.93
CA LEU A 22 -11.49 11.69 30.67
C LEU A 22 -12.13 13.03 30.32
N VAL A 23 -12.74 13.71 31.29
CA VAL A 23 -13.29 15.07 31.08
C VAL A 23 -12.21 16.03 30.56
N ALA A 24 -11.02 16.00 31.18
CA ALA A 24 -9.91 16.85 30.75
C ALA A 24 -9.48 16.53 29.30
N LEU A 25 -9.30 15.25 28.97
CA LEU A 25 -8.93 14.79 27.62
C LEU A 25 -9.98 15.17 26.55
N ILE A 26 -11.27 15.00 26.88
CA ILE A 26 -12.36 15.37 25.97
C ILE A 26 -12.35 16.87 25.71
N ARG A 27 -12.13 17.68 26.72
CA ARG A 27 -12.12 19.14 26.59
C ARG A 27 -10.85 19.69 25.91
N GLU A 28 -9.78 18.93 25.91
CA GLU A 28 -8.57 19.27 25.17
C GLU A 28 -8.79 19.16 23.64
N VAL A 29 -9.61 18.21 23.22
CA VAL A 29 -9.88 17.93 21.79
C VAL A 29 -11.15 18.60 21.30
N LYS A 30 -12.22 18.63 22.14
CA LYS A 30 -13.53 19.16 21.79
C LYS A 30 -13.80 20.50 22.48
N GLU A 31 -14.20 21.50 21.72
CA GLU A 31 -14.69 22.79 22.25
C GLU A 31 -16.13 22.67 22.75
N ILE A 32 -16.33 21.95 23.87
CA ILE A 32 -17.66 21.75 24.46
C ILE A 32 -17.71 22.18 25.94
N PRO A 33 -18.91 22.54 26.48
CA PRO A 33 -19.08 22.85 27.89
C PRO A 33 -18.67 21.67 28.80
N ALA A 34 -18.16 21.97 30.01
CA ALA A 34 -17.72 20.96 30.97
C ALA A 34 -18.82 19.93 31.28
N SER A 35 -20.08 20.40 31.47
CA SER A 35 -21.22 19.53 31.73
C SER A 35 -21.45 18.47 30.62
N ARG A 36 -21.21 18.84 29.35
CA ARG A 36 -21.34 17.92 28.22
C ARG A 36 -20.17 16.93 28.17
N ALA A 37 -18.96 17.38 28.48
CA ALA A 37 -17.79 16.54 28.60
C ALA A 37 -17.92 15.51 29.73
N GLU A 38 -18.53 15.89 30.88
CA GLU A 38 -18.85 14.97 31.98
C GLU A 38 -19.85 13.89 31.57
N ILE A 39 -20.91 14.26 30.82
CA ILE A 39 -21.88 13.30 30.32
C ILE A 39 -21.20 12.27 29.40
N LEU A 40 -20.37 12.75 28.47
CA LEU A 40 -19.62 11.90 27.55
C LEU A 40 -18.64 10.99 28.31
N ALA A 41 -17.87 11.53 29.26
CA ALA A 41 -16.94 10.76 30.08
C ALA A 41 -17.63 9.61 30.82
N ARG A 42 -18.81 9.89 31.42
CA ARG A 42 -19.62 8.86 32.10
C ARG A 42 -20.14 7.79 31.14
N ALA A 43 -20.58 8.20 29.92
CA ALA A 43 -21.00 7.26 28.89
C ALA A 43 -19.85 6.34 28.47
N VAL A 44 -18.66 6.89 28.19
CA VAL A 44 -17.45 6.12 27.88
C VAL A 44 -17.09 5.13 28.98
N ILE A 45 -17.11 5.55 30.25
CA ILE A 45 -16.82 4.67 31.39
C ILE A 45 -17.86 3.54 31.48
N GLN A 46 -19.13 3.86 31.27
CA GLN A 46 -20.22 2.89 31.33
C GLN A 46 -20.05 1.84 30.24
N GLU A 47 -19.81 2.23 29.00
CA GLU A 47 -19.57 1.33 27.89
C GLU A 47 -18.31 0.47 28.11
N ALA A 48 -17.21 1.10 28.55
CA ALA A 48 -15.99 0.39 28.88
C ALA A 48 -16.19 -0.66 29.96
N ARG A 49 -17.02 -0.42 30.97
CA ARG A 49 -17.35 -1.40 32.01
C ARG A 49 -18.13 -2.59 31.47
N VAL A 50 -19.14 -2.34 30.64
CA VAL A 50 -19.98 -3.38 30.05
C VAL A 50 -19.21 -4.24 29.08
N SER A 51 -18.36 -3.62 28.24
CA SER A 51 -17.56 -4.29 27.19
C SER A 51 -16.24 -4.86 27.70
N TYR A 52 -15.90 -4.69 29.00
CA TYR A 52 -14.57 -5.04 29.53
C TYR A 52 -14.31 -6.56 29.59
N SER A 53 -15.31 -7.34 29.92
CA SER A 53 -15.20 -8.80 30.09
C SER A 53 -16.49 -9.50 29.72
N PRO A 54 -16.90 -9.47 28.46
CA PRO A 54 -18.05 -10.22 28.01
C PRO A 54 -17.77 -11.72 28.17
N ARG A 55 -18.82 -12.53 28.44
CA ARG A 55 -18.70 -13.98 28.62
C ARG A 55 -18.93 -14.69 27.29
N GLY A 56 -18.11 -15.70 27.00
CA GLY A 56 -18.19 -16.56 25.83
C GLY A 56 -16.94 -16.49 24.97
N ASP A 57 -16.62 -17.57 24.29
CA ASP A 57 -15.35 -17.75 23.55
C ASP A 57 -15.21 -16.76 22.40
N VAL A 58 -16.32 -16.39 21.75
CA VAL A 58 -16.35 -15.43 20.64
C VAL A 58 -15.87 -14.01 21.05
N PHE A 59 -15.91 -13.69 22.34
CA PHE A 59 -15.45 -12.40 22.87
C PHE A 59 -14.00 -12.43 23.38
N GLN A 60 -13.34 -13.57 23.31
CA GLN A 60 -11.99 -13.72 23.84
C GLN A 60 -10.97 -13.49 22.72
N LEU A 61 -10.15 -12.45 22.87
CA LEU A 61 -9.00 -12.20 22.03
C LEU A 61 -7.74 -12.67 22.77
N GLN A 62 -7.01 -13.61 22.18
CA GLN A 62 -5.69 -13.99 22.67
C GLN A 62 -4.66 -12.97 22.23
N MET A 63 -4.14 -12.22 23.19
CA MET A 63 -3.10 -11.21 22.94
C MET A 63 -1.74 -11.88 22.78
N VAL A 64 -1.03 -11.56 21.69
CA VAL A 64 0.36 -12.03 21.47
C VAL A 64 1.40 -11.16 22.16
N GLY A 65 1.03 -9.97 22.66
CA GLY A 65 1.91 -9.08 23.42
C GLY A 65 2.88 -8.25 22.58
N VAL A 66 2.73 -8.24 21.25
CA VAL A 66 3.54 -7.44 20.33
C VAL A 66 2.66 -6.42 19.64
N SER A 67 3.07 -5.14 19.62
CA SER A 67 2.34 -4.08 18.93
C SER A 67 2.69 -4.02 17.43
N MET A 68 1.82 -3.40 16.62
CA MET A 68 2.09 -3.15 15.20
C MET A 68 3.42 -2.38 15.00
N GLY A 69 3.70 -1.37 15.84
CA GLY A 69 4.93 -0.58 15.75
C GLY A 69 6.18 -1.39 16.11
N ASP A 70 6.10 -2.25 17.12
CA ASP A 70 7.22 -3.12 17.52
C ASP A 70 7.49 -4.22 16.49
N PHE A 71 6.45 -4.69 15.81
CA PHE A 71 6.55 -5.77 14.83
C PHE A 71 6.93 -5.29 13.43
N GLY A 72 6.76 -4.00 13.15
CA GLY A 72 7.11 -3.38 11.87
C GLY A 72 6.17 -3.73 10.71
N VAL A 73 4.94 -4.13 11.00
CA VAL A 73 3.94 -4.42 9.94
C VAL A 73 3.58 -3.13 9.20
N GLY A 74 3.49 -3.23 7.87
CA GLY A 74 3.26 -2.09 6.97
C GLY A 74 4.54 -1.40 6.50
N SER A 75 5.73 -1.93 6.86
CA SER A 75 7.04 -1.40 6.46
C SER A 75 7.79 -2.29 5.48
N ARG A 76 7.18 -3.40 5.03
CA ARG A 76 7.79 -4.42 4.15
C ARG A 76 9.17 -4.92 4.65
N GLY A 77 9.31 -5.03 5.97
CA GLY A 77 10.43 -5.71 6.61
C GLY A 77 10.11 -7.17 6.90
N GLN A 78 10.99 -7.85 7.66
CA GLN A 78 10.79 -9.27 8.00
C GLN A 78 9.49 -9.51 8.79
N GLY A 79 9.10 -8.57 9.68
CA GLY A 79 7.85 -8.66 10.43
C GLY A 79 6.62 -8.60 9.54
N ASP A 80 6.67 -7.83 8.47
CA ASP A 80 5.60 -7.69 7.49
C ASP A 80 5.40 -9.00 6.71
N PHE A 81 6.47 -9.56 6.15
CA PHE A 81 6.42 -10.87 5.48
C PHE A 81 5.89 -11.98 6.38
N TYR A 82 6.33 -11.98 7.66
CA TYR A 82 5.83 -12.96 8.63
C TYR A 82 4.35 -12.77 8.89
N ALA A 83 3.87 -11.53 9.09
CA ALA A 83 2.47 -11.23 9.32
C ALA A 83 1.60 -11.66 8.13
N HIS A 84 2.01 -11.35 6.90
CA HIS A 84 1.28 -11.75 5.70
C HIS A 84 1.20 -13.28 5.54
N THR A 85 2.30 -13.99 5.79
CA THR A 85 2.29 -15.45 5.82
C THR A 85 1.30 -15.99 6.86
N LYS A 86 1.26 -15.41 8.09
CA LYS A 86 0.32 -15.83 9.12
C LYS A 86 -1.13 -15.47 8.80
N ILE A 87 -1.37 -14.34 8.15
CA ILE A 87 -2.70 -13.97 7.64
C ILE A 87 -3.17 -15.02 6.61
N ALA A 88 -2.30 -15.41 5.68
CA ALA A 88 -2.61 -16.43 4.69
C ALA A 88 -2.92 -17.80 5.35
N GLU A 89 -2.16 -18.19 6.38
CA GLU A 89 -2.45 -19.41 7.17
C GLU A 89 -3.83 -19.35 7.86
N VAL A 90 -4.21 -18.19 8.40
CA VAL A 90 -5.52 -18.00 9.07
C VAL A 90 -6.67 -18.06 8.06
N ILE A 91 -6.49 -17.46 6.88
CA ILE A 91 -7.48 -17.50 5.80
C ILE A 91 -7.62 -18.93 5.27
N GLY A 92 -6.50 -19.65 5.17
CA GLY A 92 -6.44 -20.99 4.60
C GLY A 92 -6.64 -20.98 3.07
N LYS A 93 -6.82 -22.16 2.51
CA LYS A 93 -7.08 -22.30 1.06
C LYS A 93 -8.46 -21.77 0.71
N THR A 94 -8.49 -20.89 -0.27
CA THR A 94 -9.72 -20.37 -0.87
C THR A 94 -10.05 -21.07 -2.18
N GLY A 95 -11.15 -20.74 -2.82
CA GLY A 95 -11.46 -21.18 -4.19
C GLY A 95 -10.90 -20.24 -5.27
N ALA A 96 -10.06 -19.28 -4.90
CA ALA A 96 -9.44 -18.34 -5.82
C ALA A 96 -8.29 -19.02 -6.60
N LEU A 97 -8.01 -18.53 -7.80
CA LEU A 97 -6.87 -18.96 -8.60
C LEU A 97 -5.56 -18.42 -8.01
N ILE A 98 -5.59 -17.15 -7.60
CA ILE A 98 -4.52 -16.49 -6.85
C ILE A 98 -5.14 -15.96 -5.56
N ASP A 99 -4.61 -16.37 -4.41
CA ASP A 99 -5.04 -15.93 -3.08
C ASP A 99 -3.86 -15.42 -2.24
N SER A 100 -4.11 -15.07 -1.00
CA SER A 100 -3.11 -14.53 -0.09
C SER A 100 -1.88 -15.42 0.13
N SER A 101 -1.94 -16.72 -0.21
CA SER A 101 -0.81 -17.63 -0.03
C SER A 101 0.27 -17.48 -1.10
N GLN A 102 -0.07 -16.90 -2.27
CA GLN A 102 0.89 -16.64 -3.34
C GLN A 102 1.63 -15.30 -3.17
N LEU A 103 1.22 -14.44 -2.23
CA LEU A 103 1.85 -13.14 -1.95
C LEU A 103 1.97 -12.26 -3.20
N ASP A 104 0.95 -12.29 -4.07
CA ASP A 104 0.87 -11.48 -5.28
C ASP A 104 0.13 -10.15 -5.01
N ASP A 105 0.16 -9.24 -5.97
CA ASP A 105 -0.38 -7.86 -5.81
C ASP A 105 -1.91 -7.83 -5.75
N SER A 106 -2.60 -8.81 -6.40
CA SER A 106 -4.06 -8.94 -6.32
C SER A 106 -4.50 -10.38 -6.17
N GLY A 107 -5.68 -10.57 -5.57
CA GLY A 107 -6.39 -11.85 -5.63
C GLY A 107 -7.10 -12.04 -6.97
N VAL A 108 -7.14 -13.27 -7.49
CA VAL A 108 -7.74 -13.58 -8.79
C VAL A 108 -8.72 -14.75 -8.69
N VAL A 109 -9.90 -14.57 -9.28
CA VAL A 109 -10.89 -15.65 -9.46
C VAL A 109 -11.25 -15.84 -10.92
N GLU A 110 -11.68 -17.05 -11.28
CA GLU A 110 -12.19 -17.35 -12.60
C GLU A 110 -13.68 -16.98 -12.73
N ALA A 111 -14.04 -16.37 -13.86
CA ALA A 111 -15.42 -16.04 -14.21
C ALA A 111 -15.69 -16.41 -15.69
N GLY A 112 -16.11 -17.65 -15.90
CA GLY A 112 -16.29 -18.19 -17.26
C GLY A 112 -14.95 -18.29 -18.00
N SER A 113 -14.80 -17.57 -19.11
CA SER A 113 -13.57 -17.52 -19.92
C SER A 113 -12.63 -16.37 -19.55
N ARG A 114 -12.86 -15.71 -18.43
CA ARG A 114 -12.08 -14.53 -17.98
C ARG A 114 -11.59 -14.70 -16.55
N TYR A 115 -10.58 -13.92 -16.22
CA TYR A 115 -10.10 -13.73 -14.86
C TYR A 115 -10.60 -12.41 -14.33
N ILE A 116 -10.96 -12.37 -13.05
CA ILE A 116 -11.28 -11.16 -12.30
C ILE A 116 -10.21 -10.97 -11.24
N ALA A 117 -9.43 -9.92 -11.37
CA ALA A 117 -8.49 -9.47 -10.35
C ALA A 117 -9.17 -8.48 -9.41
N VAL A 118 -8.90 -8.59 -8.11
CA VAL A 118 -9.46 -7.74 -7.06
C VAL A 118 -8.39 -7.39 -6.07
N THR A 119 -8.28 -6.10 -5.75
CA THR A 119 -7.36 -5.59 -4.72
C THR A 119 -8.01 -4.55 -3.85
N VAL A 120 -7.39 -4.25 -2.70
CA VAL A 120 -7.72 -3.11 -1.84
C VAL A 120 -6.44 -2.60 -1.16
N ASP A 121 -6.19 -1.29 -1.31
CA ASP A 121 -5.09 -0.58 -0.68
C ASP A 121 -5.56 0.40 0.38
N GLY A 122 -4.84 0.44 1.49
CA GLY A 122 -5.04 1.42 2.54
C GLY A 122 -4.35 2.75 2.24
N MET A 123 -5.03 3.86 2.49
CA MET A 123 -4.39 5.17 2.37
C MET A 123 -3.25 5.35 3.40
N HIS A 124 -2.24 6.10 3.04
CA HIS A 124 -1.22 6.53 3.99
C HIS A 124 -1.82 7.42 5.07
N SER A 125 -1.99 6.90 6.28
CA SER A 125 -2.64 7.60 7.39
C SER A 125 -1.92 8.90 7.82
N ARG A 126 -0.65 9.06 7.49
CA ARG A 126 0.10 10.31 7.66
C ARG A 126 -0.34 11.41 6.71
N LEU A 127 -1.02 11.08 5.60
CA LEU A 127 -1.63 12.05 4.69
C LEU A 127 -3.06 12.46 5.09
N SER A 128 -3.49 12.12 6.30
CA SER A 128 -4.81 12.52 6.85
C SER A 128 -5.07 14.03 6.80
N ASP A 129 -4.02 14.86 6.92
CA ASP A 129 -4.11 16.31 6.85
C ASP A 129 -3.96 16.86 5.42
N TYR A 130 -3.74 15.99 4.46
CA TYR A 130 -3.61 16.26 3.02
C TYR A 130 -4.47 15.28 2.25
N PRO A 131 -5.80 15.35 2.41
CA PRO A 131 -6.71 14.29 1.96
C PRO A 131 -6.69 14.07 0.45
N PHE A 132 -6.51 15.12 -0.35
CA PHE A 132 -6.35 15.00 -1.80
C PHE A 132 -5.15 14.10 -2.17
N LEU A 133 -3.99 14.35 -1.56
CA LEU A 133 -2.80 13.52 -1.79
C LEU A 133 -3.05 12.07 -1.38
N ALA A 134 -3.72 11.87 -0.23
CA ALA A 134 -4.06 10.53 0.24
C ALA A 134 -4.96 9.78 -0.77
N GLY A 135 -6.01 10.45 -1.26
CA GLY A 135 -6.95 9.90 -2.26
C GLY A 135 -6.26 9.60 -3.59
N PHE A 136 -5.43 10.53 -4.07
CA PHE A 136 -4.67 10.36 -5.32
C PHE A 136 -3.76 9.14 -5.27
N HIS A 137 -2.93 9.03 -4.23
CA HIS A 137 -1.93 7.97 -4.13
C HIS A 137 -2.55 6.58 -3.87
N VAL A 138 -3.57 6.48 -3.02
CA VAL A 138 -4.21 5.18 -2.75
C VAL A 138 -4.96 4.65 -3.97
N THR A 139 -5.55 5.54 -4.78
CA THR A 139 -6.23 5.14 -6.01
C THR A 139 -5.24 4.61 -7.05
N ARG A 140 -4.08 5.28 -7.19
CA ARG A 140 -3.01 4.80 -8.05
C ARG A 140 -2.51 3.43 -7.59
N ALA A 141 -2.33 3.24 -6.27
CA ALA A 141 -1.87 1.98 -5.71
C ALA A 141 -2.83 0.84 -6.09
N ALA A 142 -4.13 0.98 -5.82
CA ALA A 142 -5.12 -0.01 -6.19
C ALA A 142 -5.16 -0.31 -7.71
N LEU A 143 -4.98 0.70 -8.55
CA LEU A 143 -4.94 0.48 -10.00
C LEU A 143 -3.67 -0.24 -10.45
N ARG A 144 -2.50 0.04 -9.85
CA ARG A 144 -1.24 -0.64 -10.14
C ARG A 144 -1.36 -2.14 -9.91
N ASP A 145 -1.90 -2.54 -8.76
CA ASP A 145 -2.07 -3.96 -8.39
C ASP A 145 -2.92 -4.72 -9.42
N ILE A 146 -3.91 -4.06 -10.01
CA ILE A 146 -4.72 -4.66 -11.08
C ILE A 146 -3.92 -4.79 -12.38
N TYR A 147 -3.20 -3.73 -12.77
CA TYR A 147 -2.45 -3.73 -14.01
C TYR A 147 -1.32 -4.77 -14.01
N VAL A 148 -0.59 -4.91 -12.90
CA VAL A 148 0.53 -5.86 -12.82
C VAL A 148 0.10 -7.32 -12.85
N MET A 149 -1.19 -7.60 -12.57
CA MET A 149 -1.76 -8.92 -12.80
C MET A 149 -2.12 -9.19 -14.27
N GLY A 150 -1.77 -8.31 -15.20
CA GLY A 150 -2.18 -8.41 -16.60
C GLY A 150 -3.66 -8.10 -16.81
N SER A 151 -4.30 -7.45 -15.85
CA SER A 151 -5.74 -7.17 -15.85
C SER A 151 -6.02 -5.72 -16.15
N ARG A 152 -7.05 -5.46 -16.95
CA ARG A 152 -7.51 -4.10 -17.24
C ARG A 152 -8.53 -3.66 -16.19
N PRO A 153 -8.27 -2.57 -15.44
CA PRO A 153 -9.21 -2.07 -14.44
C PRO A 153 -10.56 -1.69 -15.05
N VAL A 154 -11.65 -2.01 -14.36
CA VAL A 154 -13.03 -1.73 -14.82
C VAL A 154 -13.86 -0.97 -13.78
N ALA A 155 -13.46 -1.00 -12.52
CA ALA A 155 -14.18 -0.30 -11.46
C ALA A 155 -13.27 -0.01 -10.27
N LEU A 156 -13.53 1.11 -9.59
CA LEU A 156 -12.99 1.49 -8.30
C LEU A 156 -14.11 1.50 -7.25
N PHE A 157 -13.76 1.26 -6.00
CA PHE A 157 -14.62 1.44 -4.83
C PHE A 157 -13.79 1.96 -3.65
N SER A 158 -14.44 2.62 -2.67
CA SER A 158 -13.72 3.21 -1.54
C SER A 158 -14.44 2.96 -0.22
N ASP A 159 -13.68 2.95 0.87
CA ASP A 159 -14.21 3.01 2.24
C ASP A 159 -13.43 4.08 3.01
N ILE A 160 -14.13 5.08 3.58
CA ILE A 160 -13.53 6.28 4.17
C ILE A 160 -14.07 6.45 5.58
N HIS A 161 -13.17 6.63 6.52
CA HIS A 161 -13.51 6.86 7.93
C HIS A 161 -12.87 8.15 8.43
N LEU A 162 -13.69 9.01 9.02
CA LEU A 162 -13.27 10.26 9.65
C LEU A 162 -13.58 10.22 11.15
N ALA A 163 -12.64 10.68 11.98
CA ALA A 163 -12.87 10.79 13.41
C ALA A 163 -13.87 11.92 13.71
N ASP A 164 -14.46 11.88 14.90
CA ASP A 164 -15.67 12.63 15.28
C ASP A 164 -15.54 14.16 15.18
N ASP A 165 -14.33 14.70 15.34
CA ASP A 165 -14.04 16.15 15.27
C ASP A 165 -13.46 16.59 13.92
N GLY A 166 -13.29 15.65 12.98
CA GLY A 166 -12.75 15.96 11.67
C GLY A 166 -13.73 16.78 10.83
N ASP A 167 -13.20 17.81 10.18
CA ASP A 167 -14.00 18.60 9.23
C ASP A 167 -14.41 17.73 8.04
N VAL A 168 -15.68 17.76 7.68
CA VAL A 168 -16.24 16.96 6.56
C VAL A 168 -15.62 17.31 5.21
N SER A 169 -14.99 18.46 5.06
CA SER A 169 -14.22 18.82 3.85
C SER A 169 -13.10 17.84 3.56
N LYS A 170 -12.52 17.19 4.58
CA LYS A 170 -11.53 16.12 4.39
C LYS A 170 -12.07 14.96 3.55
N LEU A 171 -13.37 14.63 3.68
CA LEU A 171 -14.01 13.59 2.86
C LEU A 171 -14.09 14.02 1.40
N PHE A 172 -14.51 15.26 1.16
CA PHE A 172 -14.67 15.79 -0.21
C PHE A 172 -13.31 15.93 -0.90
N ASP A 173 -12.30 16.40 -0.19
CA ASP A 173 -10.96 16.57 -0.74
C ASP A 173 -10.30 15.21 -1.04
N HIS A 174 -10.49 14.22 -0.17
CA HIS A 174 -10.05 12.84 -0.42
C HIS A 174 -10.72 12.24 -1.67
N LEU A 175 -12.04 12.39 -1.77
CA LEU A 175 -12.77 11.94 -2.95
C LEU A 175 -12.36 12.69 -4.22
N ALA A 176 -11.99 13.96 -4.13
CA ALA A 176 -11.45 14.71 -5.27
C ALA A 176 -10.13 14.09 -5.76
N GLY A 177 -9.25 13.66 -4.85
CA GLY A 177 -8.04 12.92 -5.20
C GLY A 177 -8.33 11.61 -5.92
N ILE A 178 -9.30 10.83 -5.43
CA ILE A 178 -9.76 9.59 -6.08
C ILE A 178 -10.35 9.89 -7.46
N ALA A 179 -11.26 10.86 -7.54
CA ALA A 179 -11.92 11.24 -8.78
C ALA A 179 -10.95 11.74 -9.85
N THR A 180 -9.89 12.44 -9.44
CA THR A 180 -8.85 12.90 -10.36
C THR A 180 -8.17 11.71 -11.06
N VAL A 181 -7.76 10.69 -10.31
CA VAL A 181 -7.14 9.49 -10.91
C VAL A 181 -8.16 8.70 -11.73
N ALA A 182 -9.41 8.58 -11.25
CA ALA A 182 -10.50 7.94 -11.99
C ALA A 182 -10.74 8.61 -13.35
N GLU A 183 -10.75 9.94 -13.39
CA GLU A 183 -10.91 10.72 -14.62
C GLU A 183 -9.71 10.55 -15.58
N LEU A 184 -8.48 10.65 -15.04
CA LEU A 184 -7.25 10.51 -15.84
C LEU A 184 -7.09 9.12 -16.46
N THR A 185 -7.63 8.08 -15.83
CA THR A 185 -7.55 6.68 -16.29
C THR A 185 -8.81 6.18 -16.98
N GLY A 186 -9.90 6.91 -16.88
CA GLY A 186 -11.21 6.47 -17.39
C GLY A 186 -11.84 5.33 -16.58
N VAL A 187 -11.32 4.99 -15.39
CA VAL A 187 -11.83 3.93 -14.53
C VAL A 187 -12.83 4.51 -13.53
N PRO A 188 -14.12 4.16 -13.57
CA PRO A 188 -15.13 4.81 -12.74
C PRO A 188 -15.05 4.37 -11.26
N LEU A 189 -15.22 5.33 -10.35
CA LEU A 189 -15.56 5.07 -8.95
C LEU A 189 -17.05 4.73 -8.87
N VAL A 190 -17.39 3.46 -8.60
CA VAL A 190 -18.79 2.98 -8.74
C VAL A 190 -19.55 2.92 -7.42
N THR A 191 -18.84 2.81 -6.29
CA THR A 191 -19.47 2.71 -4.96
C THR A 191 -18.47 3.06 -3.86
N GLY A 192 -19.00 3.29 -2.66
CA GLY A 192 -18.17 3.53 -1.48
C GLY A 192 -18.97 3.48 -0.19
N SER A 193 -18.25 3.48 0.92
CA SER A 193 -18.76 3.59 2.28
C SER A 193 -18.12 4.79 2.98
N THR A 194 -18.86 5.41 3.89
CA THR A 194 -18.37 6.53 4.69
C THR A 194 -18.83 6.39 6.12
N LEU A 195 -17.91 6.27 7.05
CA LEU A 195 -18.19 6.01 8.46
C LEU A 195 -17.39 6.93 9.39
N ARG A 196 -17.80 6.99 10.65
CA ARG A 196 -16.99 7.59 11.73
C ARG A 196 -16.05 6.54 12.32
N ILE A 197 -14.82 6.92 12.63
CA ILE A 197 -13.87 6.03 13.33
C ILE A 197 -14.37 5.84 14.77
N GLY A 198 -14.79 4.62 15.10
CA GLY A 198 -15.19 4.27 16.49
C GLY A 198 -16.36 5.09 17.05
N GLY A 199 -17.18 5.72 16.21
CA GLY A 199 -18.27 6.58 16.64
C GLY A 199 -17.77 7.71 17.56
N ASP A 200 -18.50 7.97 18.64
CA ASP A 200 -18.18 9.02 19.62
C ASP A 200 -17.00 8.66 20.54
N MET A 201 -16.50 7.42 20.46
CA MET A 201 -15.43 6.90 21.33
C MET A 201 -14.03 7.22 20.85
N VAL A 202 -13.87 7.60 19.57
CA VAL A 202 -12.60 8.04 18.98
C VAL A 202 -12.72 9.50 18.57
N ILE A 203 -12.18 10.38 19.40
CA ILE A 203 -12.17 11.83 19.17
C ILE A 203 -10.90 12.28 18.45
N GLY A 204 -10.97 13.43 17.78
CA GLY A 204 -9.91 13.99 16.92
C GLY A 204 -10.36 14.10 15.48
N ASP A 205 -9.42 14.40 14.59
CA ASP A 205 -9.68 14.74 13.20
C ASP A 205 -9.03 13.81 12.18
N ARG A 206 -8.57 12.63 12.63
CA ARG A 206 -7.90 11.64 11.77
C ARG A 206 -8.84 11.09 10.70
N LEU A 207 -8.38 11.15 9.45
CA LEU A 207 -8.96 10.45 8.32
C LEU A 207 -8.19 9.13 8.08
N THR A 208 -8.90 8.07 7.78
CA THR A 208 -8.34 6.80 7.28
C THR A 208 -9.32 6.16 6.29
N GLY A 209 -8.85 5.22 5.50
CA GLY A 209 -9.70 4.56 4.53
C GLY A 209 -8.90 3.71 3.56
N CYS A 210 -9.58 3.21 2.55
CA CYS A 210 -8.99 2.43 1.49
C CYS A 210 -9.68 2.70 0.15
N VAL A 211 -8.99 2.34 -0.93
CA VAL A 211 -9.54 2.24 -2.27
C VAL A 211 -9.30 0.82 -2.78
N GLY A 212 -10.33 0.20 -3.32
CA GLY A 212 -10.20 -1.06 -4.00
C GLY A 212 -10.47 -0.91 -5.49
N ALA A 213 -9.97 -1.86 -6.25
CA ALA A 213 -10.15 -1.94 -7.69
C ALA A 213 -10.53 -3.35 -8.14
N VAL A 214 -11.23 -3.41 -9.25
CA VAL A 214 -11.57 -4.65 -9.95
C VAL A 214 -11.07 -4.56 -11.38
N GLY A 215 -10.40 -5.62 -11.85
CA GLY A 215 -9.95 -5.74 -13.22
C GLY A 215 -10.39 -7.04 -13.87
N VAL A 216 -10.32 -7.07 -15.20
CA VAL A 216 -10.69 -8.24 -16.00
C VAL A 216 -9.59 -8.52 -17.01
N SER A 217 -9.21 -9.80 -17.16
CA SER A 217 -8.23 -10.23 -18.15
C SER A 217 -8.56 -11.58 -18.78
N GLN A 218 -7.80 -11.94 -19.82
CA GLN A 218 -7.77 -13.27 -20.41
C GLN A 218 -6.43 -13.97 -20.20
N LYS A 219 -5.39 -13.20 -19.86
CA LYS A 219 -4.04 -13.65 -19.56
C LYS A 219 -3.56 -12.96 -18.30
N LEU A 220 -2.91 -13.67 -17.42
CA LEU A 220 -2.33 -13.12 -16.19
C LEU A 220 -0.81 -13.00 -16.30
N THR A 221 -0.22 -12.17 -15.47
CA THR A 221 1.22 -11.93 -15.36
C THR A 221 1.67 -12.00 -13.89
N PRO A 222 1.34 -13.08 -13.16
CA PRO A 222 1.62 -13.19 -11.73
C PRO A 222 3.12 -13.37 -11.48
N ARG A 223 3.59 -12.96 -10.32
CA ARG A 223 5.00 -13.06 -9.90
C ARG A 223 5.58 -14.47 -10.03
N GLN A 224 4.78 -15.49 -9.78
CA GLN A 224 5.20 -16.90 -9.82
C GLN A 224 5.58 -17.40 -11.23
N ASP A 225 5.23 -16.67 -12.29
CA ASP A 225 5.48 -17.10 -13.68
C ASP A 225 6.84 -16.58 -14.21
N ALA A 226 7.62 -15.85 -13.42
CA ALA A 226 8.98 -15.45 -13.76
C ALA A 226 9.89 -16.69 -13.97
N ARG A 227 10.77 -16.66 -14.98
CA ARG A 227 11.57 -17.82 -15.39
C ARG A 227 13.03 -17.49 -15.56
N ALA A 228 13.91 -18.44 -15.29
CA ALA A 228 15.32 -18.30 -15.62
C ALA A 228 15.50 -18.08 -17.14
N GLY A 229 16.34 -17.11 -17.49
CA GLY A 229 16.55 -16.66 -18.86
C GLY A 229 15.73 -15.41 -19.24
N ASP A 230 14.78 -15.01 -18.41
CA ASP A 230 14.05 -13.75 -18.60
C ASP A 230 14.94 -12.53 -18.33
N VAL A 231 14.56 -11.40 -18.92
CA VAL A 231 15.10 -10.08 -18.59
C VAL A 231 14.15 -9.33 -17.69
N ILE A 232 14.70 -8.38 -16.94
CA ILE A 232 13.97 -7.48 -16.06
C ILE A 232 14.04 -6.07 -16.62
N LEU A 233 12.90 -5.50 -17.00
CA LEU A 233 12.78 -4.11 -17.38
C LEU A 233 12.15 -3.32 -16.23
N MET A 234 12.59 -2.07 -16.04
CA MET A 234 12.04 -1.15 -15.06
C MET A 234 11.68 0.18 -15.72
N THR A 235 10.51 0.72 -15.37
CA THR A 235 10.14 2.08 -15.78
C THR A 235 10.74 3.13 -14.86
N GLU A 236 10.74 4.40 -15.31
CA GLU A 236 11.00 5.52 -14.40
C GLU A 236 9.97 5.57 -13.26
N GLY A 237 10.41 6.08 -12.11
CA GLY A 237 9.54 6.28 -10.94
C GLY A 237 9.91 7.55 -10.18
N ALA A 238 8.88 8.24 -9.65
CA ALA A 238 9.04 9.46 -8.86
C ALA A 238 8.59 9.28 -7.40
N GLY A 239 8.14 8.09 -7.05
CA GLY A 239 7.63 7.76 -5.73
C GLY A 239 6.12 7.74 -5.63
N GLY A 240 5.64 6.89 -4.74
CA GLY A 240 4.24 6.78 -4.33
C GLY A 240 3.96 7.53 -3.03
N GLY A 241 2.90 7.10 -2.32
CA GLY A 241 2.46 7.75 -1.07
C GLY A 241 3.53 7.78 0.03
N THR A 242 4.44 6.81 0.08
CA THR A 242 5.55 6.80 1.06
C THR A 242 6.54 7.93 0.79
N VAL A 243 7.00 8.09 -0.45
CA VAL A 243 7.91 9.18 -0.87
C VAL A 243 7.21 10.53 -0.71
N CYS A 244 5.96 10.65 -1.15
CA CYS A 244 5.15 11.84 -0.94
C CYS A 244 5.05 12.23 0.55
N SER A 245 4.78 11.27 1.43
CA SER A 245 4.73 11.52 2.88
C SER A 245 6.09 11.97 3.42
N ALA A 246 7.18 11.33 3.04
CA ALA A 246 8.52 11.75 3.45
C ALA A 246 8.83 13.16 2.95
N ALA A 247 8.60 13.44 1.67
CA ALA A 247 8.81 14.75 1.06
C ALA A 247 8.06 15.86 1.80
N LEU A 248 6.78 15.62 2.10
CA LEU A 248 5.93 16.57 2.81
C LEU A 248 6.45 16.88 4.21
N TYR A 249 6.76 15.86 5.00
CA TYR A 249 7.16 16.03 6.40
C TYR A 249 8.61 16.48 6.61
N TYR A 250 9.44 16.36 5.58
CA TYR A 250 10.82 16.89 5.61
C TYR A 250 11.00 18.17 4.77
N GLY A 251 9.90 18.75 4.24
CA GLY A 251 9.91 20.06 3.56
C GLY A 251 10.41 20.03 2.11
N TRP A 252 10.39 18.86 1.47
CA TRP A 252 10.75 18.70 0.06
C TRP A 252 9.51 18.81 -0.85
N HIS A 253 8.83 19.95 -0.81
CA HIS A 253 7.52 20.13 -1.45
C HIS A 253 7.56 19.91 -2.98
N GLU A 254 8.65 20.23 -3.63
CA GLU A 254 8.84 19.97 -5.07
C GLU A 254 8.80 18.47 -5.40
N VAL A 255 9.27 17.61 -4.49
CA VAL A 255 9.17 16.15 -4.65
C VAL A 255 7.72 15.69 -4.52
N VAL A 256 6.92 16.32 -3.66
CA VAL A 256 5.48 16.04 -3.60
C VAL A 256 4.82 16.21 -4.96
N GLU A 257 5.12 17.32 -5.66
CA GLU A 257 4.60 17.60 -7.01
C GLU A 257 5.04 16.52 -8.02
N GLU A 258 6.31 16.07 -7.97
CA GLU A 258 6.82 15.01 -8.85
C GLU A 258 6.07 13.67 -8.66
N THR A 259 5.58 13.40 -7.44
CA THR A 259 4.81 12.17 -7.17
C THR A 259 3.39 12.20 -7.74
N LEU A 260 2.86 13.38 -8.11
CA LEU A 260 1.50 13.55 -8.64
C LEU A 260 1.47 13.29 -10.15
N ASN A 261 1.71 12.06 -10.55
CA ASN A 261 1.68 11.62 -11.94
C ASN A 261 1.03 10.22 -12.06
N ILE A 262 0.68 9.81 -13.27
CA ILE A 262 0.12 8.50 -13.59
C ILE A 262 0.98 7.71 -14.59
N LYS A 263 2.28 7.98 -14.67
CA LYS A 263 3.20 7.35 -15.63
C LYS A 263 3.19 5.84 -15.55
N PHE A 264 3.16 5.29 -14.32
CA PHE A 264 3.05 3.85 -14.11
C PHE A 264 1.82 3.27 -14.81
N LEU A 265 0.63 3.87 -14.60
CA LEU A 265 -0.63 3.38 -15.17
C LEU A 265 -0.64 3.50 -16.70
N VAL A 266 -0.08 4.59 -17.23
CA VAL A 266 0.07 4.81 -18.67
C VAL A 266 1.00 3.77 -19.31
N ALA A 267 2.12 3.45 -18.66
CA ALA A 267 3.04 2.40 -19.11
C ALA A 267 2.36 1.03 -19.12
N SER A 268 1.64 0.70 -18.04
CA SER A 268 0.93 -0.58 -17.89
C SER A 268 -0.17 -0.73 -18.96
N GLU A 269 -0.99 0.30 -19.18
CA GLU A 269 -2.02 0.27 -20.23
C GLU A 269 -1.41 0.04 -21.61
N ALA A 270 -0.30 0.72 -21.94
CA ALA A 270 0.40 0.56 -23.20
C ALA A 270 0.95 -0.86 -23.45
N LEU A 271 1.25 -1.60 -22.38
CA LEU A 271 1.64 -3.01 -22.47
C LEU A 271 0.41 -3.91 -22.71
N LEU A 272 -0.68 -3.66 -22.00
CA LEU A 272 -1.92 -4.46 -22.13
C LEU A 272 -2.65 -4.25 -23.47
N GLU A 273 -2.39 -3.16 -24.18
CA GLU A 273 -2.92 -2.90 -25.52
C GLU A 273 -2.24 -3.74 -26.61
N ARG A 274 -1.19 -4.48 -26.30
CA ARG A 274 -0.37 -5.22 -27.26
C ARG A 274 -0.32 -6.71 -26.92
N GLU A 275 -0.16 -7.52 -27.94
CA GLU A 275 0.09 -8.95 -27.78
C GLU A 275 1.59 -9.17 -27.51
N LEU A 276 2.02 -8.99 -26.25
CA LEU A 276 3.38 -9.19 -25.77
C LEU A 276 3.45 -10.45 -24.91
N GLU A 277 4.54 -11.19 -25.01
CA GLU A 277 4.83 -12.27 -24.07
C GLU A 277 5.49 -11.67 -22.82
N ILE A 278 4.69 -11.49 -21.77
CA ILE A 278 5.14 -11.06 -20.45
C ILE A 278 4.86 -12.20 -19.49
N HIS A 279 5.87 -12.63 -18.75
CA HIS A 279 5.74 -13.70 -17.75
C HIS A 279 5.24 -13.15 -16.43
N ALA A 280 5.87 -12.07 -15.92
CA ALA A 280 5.47 -11.48 -14.66
C ALA A 280 5.57 -9.94 -14.70
N MET A 281 4.72 -9.28 -13.94
CA MET A 281 4.83 -7.85 -13.63
C MET A 281 4.67 -7.64 -12.13
N THR A 282 5.24 -6.58 -11.59
CA THR A 282 5.01 -6.10 -10.23
C THR A 282 5.25 -4.61 -10.14
N ASP A 283 4.63 -3.97 -9.17
CA ASP A 283 4.91 -2.58 -8.85
C ASP A 283 5.98 -2.49 -7.73
N VAL A 284 6.79 -1.46 -7.77
CA VAL A 284 7.77 -1.18 -6.71
C VAL A 284 7.11 -0.36 -5.61
N THR A 285 6.66 -1.07 -4.56
CA THR A 285 5.91 -0.50 -3.43
C THR A 285 6.72 -0.44 -2.13
N ASN A 286 6.05 -0.44 -0.98
CA ASN A 286 6.70 -0.44 0.34
C ASN A 286 7.62 -1.66 0.50
N GLY A 287 8.88 -1.40 0.90
CA GLY A 287 9.94 -2.39 0.89
C GLY A 287 10.80 -2.31 -0.37
N GLY A 288 10.32 -1.57 -1.39
CA GLY A 288 11.05 -1.27 -2.62
C GLY A 288 11.43 -2.52 -3.41
N ILE A 289 12.28 -2.34 -4.39
CA ILE A 289 12.76 -3.42 -5.26
C ILE A 289 13.35 -4.59 -4.45
N ARG A 290 13.95 -4.33 -3.29
CA ARG A 290 14.45 -5.39 -2.38
C ARG A 290 13.34 -6.30 -1.88
N GLY A 291 12.19 -5.73 -1.53
CA GLY A 291 11.00 -6.46 -1.10
C GLY A 291 10.42 -7.30 -2.24
N ASP A 292 10.18 -6.63 -3.37
CA ASP A 292 9.55 -7.27 -4.54
C ASP A 292 10.44 -8.37 -5.12
N ALA A 293 11.77 -8.16 -5.18
CA ALA A 293 12.73 -9.19 -5.58
C ALA A 293 12.67 -10.43 -4.70
N LYS A 294 12.50 -10.26 -3.37
CA LYS A 294 12.36 -11.38 -2.44
C LYS A 294 11.06 -12.15 -2.68
N GLU A 295 9.95 -11.43 -2.90
CA GLU A 295 8.64 -12.05 -3.14
C GLU A 295 8.65 -12.83 -4.46
N ILE A 296 9.12 -12.25 -5.56
CA ILE A 296 9.25 -12.93 -6.84
C ILE A 296 10.15 -14.16 -6.72
N SER A 297 11.34 -14.00 -6.14
CA SER A 297 12.27 -15.12 -5.95
C SER A 297 11.64 -16.26 -5.17
N HIS A 298 10.89 -15.94 -4.12
CA HIS A 298 10.23 -16.96 -3.28
C HIS A 298 9.10 -17.66 -4.01
N THR A 299 8.26 -16.91 -4.73
CA THR A 299 7.05 -17.44 -5.38
C THR A 299 7.37 -18.18 -6.68
N ALA A 300 8.31 -17.66 -7.48
CA ALA A 300 8.72 -18.28 -8.75
C ALA A 300 9.85 -19.33 -8.60
N GLY A 301 10.58 -19.32 -7.46
CA GLY A 301 11.71 -20.23 -7.27
C GLY A 301 12.92 -19.87 -8.13
N VAL A 302 13.10 -18.60 -8.45
CA VAL A 302 14.17 -18.07 -9.31
C VAL A 302 15.09 -17.12 -8.56
N LYS A 303 16.26 -16.83 -9.14
CA LYS A 303 17.19 -15.81 -8.65
C LYS A 303 17.11 -14.59 -9.56
N LEU A 304 16.97 -13.39 -8.97
CA LEU A 304 16.97 -12.13 -9.70
C LEU A 304 18.34 -11.44 -9.57
N VAL A 305 18.85 -10.91 -10.67
CA VAL A 305 20.10 -10.15 -10.70
C VAL A 305 19.82 -8.75 -11.25
N PHE A 306 20.21 -7.72 -10.50
CA PHE A 306 19.97 -6.32 -10.86
C PHE A 306 21.25 -5.54 -11.08
N GLU A 307 21.23 -4.56 -11.97
CA GLU A 307 22.32 -3.61 -12.24
C GLU A 307 21.94 -2.24 -11.60
N GLU A 308 22.61 -1.86 -10.51
CA GLU A 308 22.31 -0.65 -9.74
C GLU A 308 22.32 0.62 -10.58
N ASP A 309 23.34 0.82 -11.38
CA ASP A 309 23.51 2.00 -12.24
C ASP A 309 22.34 2.22 -13.19
N ARG A 310 21.74 1.15 -13.71
CA ARG A 310 20.59 1.24 -14.61
C ARG A 310 19.33 1.60 -13.86
N MET A 311 19.11 0.98 -12.71
CA MET A 311 17.94 1.31 -11.85
C MET A 311 17.99 2.76 -11.36
N ARG A 312 19.17 3.20 -10.88
CA ARG A 312 19.36 4.54 -10.33
C ARG A 312 19.01 5.65 -11.33
N ARG A 313 19.33 5.46 -12.62
CA ARG A 313 19.00 6.43 -13.68
C ARG A 313 17.52 6.58 -13.97
N LEU A 314 16.70 5.63 -13.56
CA LEU A 314 15.24 5.63 -13.75
C LEU A 314 14.50 6.26 -12.58
N VAL A 315 15.16 6.48 -11.45
CA VAL A 315 14.56 7.20 -10.32
C VAL A 315 14.53 8.69 -10.63
N ASN A 316 13.39 9.34 -10.37
CA ASN A 316 13.26 10.79 -10.52
C ASN A 316 14.41 11.51 -9.78
N PRO A 317 15.15 12.42 -10.44
CA PRO A 317 16.34 13.04 -9.85
C PRO A 317 16.07 13.80 -8.55
N ARG A 318 14.93 14.51 -8.43
CA ARG A 318 14.58 15.26 -7.23
C ARG A 318 14.21 14.32 -6.07
N ALA A 319 13.46 13.26 -6.38
CA ALA A 319 13.16 12.22 -5.39
C ALA A 319 14.44 11.55 -4.90
N LEU A 320 15.36 11.23 -5.81
CA LEU A 320 16.64 10.62 -5.48
C LEU A 320 17.51 11.54 -4.61
N GLU A 321 17.60 12.83 -4.94
CA GLU A 321 18.32 13.85 -4.16
C GLU A 321 17.76 13.92 -2.72
N MET A 322 16.45 13.94 -2.57
CA MET A 322 15.80 13.90 -1.26
C MET A 322 16.15 12.63 -0.47
N LEU A 323 16.02 11.46 -1.10
CA LEU A 323 16.29 10.18 -0.46
C LEU A 323 17.76 10.08 -0.02
N ASP A 324 18.70 10.51 -0.85
CA ASP A 324 20.13 10.58 -0.54
C ASP A 324 20.38 11.54 0.64
N ALA A 325 19.79 12.74 0.64
CA ALA A 325 19.92 13.72 1.71
C ALA A 325 19.37 13.24 3.05
N LEU A 326 18.29 12.45 3.01
CA LEU A 326 17.66 11.85 4.19
C LEU A 326 18.29 10.50 4.59
N GLN A 327 19.29 10.04 3.85
CA GLN A 327 19.94 8.73 4.04
C GLN A 327 18.94 7.55 3.98
N ILE A 328 17.97 7.65 3.08
CA ILE A 328 16.97 6.62 2.83
C ILE A 328 17.43 5.80 1.61
N ASP A 329 17.51 4.49 1.78
CA ASP A 329 17.81 3.57 0.67
C ASP A 329 16.66 3.57 -0.35
N TYR A 330 16.91 4.13 -1.55
CA TYR A 330 15.90 4.21 -2.61
C TYR A 330 15.43 2.83 -3.10
N LEU A 331 16.25 1.79 -2.91
CA LEU A 331 15.92 0.42 -3.25
C LEU A 331 14.99 -0.25 -2.22
N GLY A 332 14.82 0.39 -1.05
CA GLY A 332 13.94 -0.09 0.04
C GLY A 332 12.63 0.67 0.19
N VAL A 333 12.31 1.61 -0.72
CA VAL A 333 11.09 2.42 -0.66
C VAL A 333 10.29 2.35 -1.95
N SER A 334 9.02 2.71 -1.88
CA SER A 334 8.13 2.78 -3.04
C SER A 334 8.55 3.91 -3.98
N ILE A 335 9.32 3.59 -5.01
CA ILE A 335 9.69 4.54 -6.08
C ILE A 335 8.63 4.64 -7.18
N ASP A 336 7.54 3.86 -7.10
CA ASP A 336 6.44 3.87 -8.06
C ASP A 336 6.88 3.51 -9.50
N ALA A 337 7.76 2.54 -9.63
CA ALA A 337 8.20 1.99 -10.90
C ALA A 337 7.51 0.66 -11.20
N LEU A 338 7.29 0.37 -12.46
CA LEU A 338 6.82 -0.93 -12.94
C LEU A 338 8.03 -1.82 -13.26
N LEU A 339 8.06 -3.03 -12.72
CA LEU A 339 8.95 -4.10 -13.14
C LEU A 339 8.22 -5.04 -14.09
N VAL A 340 8.86 -5.35 -15.22
CA VAL A 340 8.35 -6.29 -16.23
C VAL A 340 9.40 -7.38 -16.43
N ILE A 341 8.99 -8.63 -16.28
CA ILE A 341 9.83 -9.82 -16.47
C ILE A 341 9.31 -10.57 -17.69
N ALA A 342 10.16 -10.74 -18.68
CA ALA A 342 9.76 -11.27 -19.98
C ALA A 342 10.93 -11.97 -20.69
N PRO A 343 10.67 -12.80 -21.72
CA PRO A 343 11.71 -13.34 -22.58
C PRO A 343 12.58 -12.23 -23.21
N GLN A 344 13.88 -12.50 -23.36
CA GLN A 344 14.85 -11.53 -23.92
C GLN A 344 14.41 -10.98 -25.29
N GLU A 345 13.78 -11.78 -26.12
CA GLU A 345 13.27 -11.38 -27.44
C GLU A 345 12.17 -10.34 -27.40
N GLU A 346 11.39 -10.28 -26.32
CA GLU A 346 10.31 -9.32 -26.11
C GLU A 346 10.79 -7.98 -25.56
N ALA A 347 11.98 -7.91 -24.98
CA ALA A 347 12.53 -6.71 -24.31
C ALA A 347 12.42 -5.44 -25.14
N ARG A 348 12.76 -5.55 -26.45
CA ARG A 348 12.72 -4.41 -27.37
C ARG A 348 11.29 -3.93 -27.65
N ALA A 349 10.35 -4.86 -27.81
CA ALA A 349 8.95 -4.56 -28.07
C ALA A 349 8.30 -3.93 -26.83
N ILE A 350 8.54 -4.49 -25.63
CA ILE A 350 8.11 -3.96 -24.35
C ILE A 350 8.63 -2.54 -24.14
N ALA A 351 9.96 -2.33 -24.27
CA ALA A 351 10.57 -1.01 -24.14
C ALA A 351 10.03 -0.01 -25.17
N GLY A 352 9.76 -0.46 -26.40
CA GLY A 352 9.15 0.34 -27.44
C GLY A 352 7.71 0.77 -27.12
N ALA A 353 6.93 -0.10 -26.51
CA ALA A 353 5.56 0.20 -26.05
C ALA A 353 5.55 1.28 -24.96
N VAL A 354 6.35 1.07 -23.92
CA VAL A 354 6.46 1.99 -22.77
C VAL A 354 6.99 3.36 -23.19
N ARG A 355 8.08 3.41 -23.98
CA ARG A 355 8.63 4.68 -24.49
C ARG A 355 7.65 5.39 -25.43
N GLY A 356 6.90 4.64 -26.23
CA GLY A 356 5.86 5.18 -27.11
C GLY A 356 4.72 5.86 -26.33
N ALA A 357 4.50 5.47 -25.10
CA ALA A 357 3.57 6.08 -24.15
C ALA A 357 4.18 7.26 -23.36
N GLY A 358 5.42 7.66 -23.66
CA GLY A 358 6.08 8.79 -23.03
C GLY A 358 6.73 8.48 -21.67
N VAL A 359 6.95 7.21 -21.35
CA VAL A 359 7.56 6.77 -20.08
C VAL A 359 8.95 6.20 -20.35
N ALA A 360 9.95 6.62 -19.56
CA ALA A 360 11.29 6.05 -19.66
C ALA A 360 11.31 4.62 -19.10
N VAL A 361 12.09 3.76 -19.77
CA VAL A 361 12.27 2.36 -19.38
C VAL A 361 13.62 1.86 -19.83
N ASP A 362 14.25 1.01 -19.04
CA ASP A 362 15.49 0.32 -19.39
C ASP A 362 15.47 -1.12 -18.88
N GLU A 363 16.29 -1.96 -19.48
CA GLU A 363 16.61 -3.29 -18.97
C GLU A 363 17.57 -3.12 -17.79
N VAL A 364 17.16 -3.60 -16.62
CA VAL A 364 17.86 -3.37 -15.35
C VAL A 364 18.42 -4.64 -14.73
N GLY A 365 18.19 -5.79 -15.36
CA GLY A 365 18.66 -7.06 -14.84
C GLY A 365 18.12 -8.26 -15.59
N TRP A 366 18.32 -9.43 -15.02
CA TRP A 366 17.93 -10.71 -15.60
C TRP A 366 17.58 -11.73 -14.51
N VAL A 367 16.99 -12.83 -14.92
CA VAL A 367 16.56 -13.93 -14.04
C VAL A 367 17.44 -15.16 -14.27
N GLU A 368 17.93 -15.78 -13.21
CA GLU A 368 18.78 -16.97 -13.21
C GLU A 368 18.10 -18.15 -12.49
N GLU A 369 18.64 -19.36 -12.70
CA GLU A 369 18.30 -20.51 -11.86
C GLU A 369 18.78 -20.30 -10.41
N GLY A 370 17.99 -20.76 -9.45
CA GLY A 370 18.30 -20.64 -8.01
C GLY A 370 17.27 -19.82 -7.29
N VAL A 371 17.55 -19.42 -6.06
CA VAL A 371 16.67 -18.59 -5.22
C VAL A 371 17.49 -17.45 -4.62
N GLY A 372 16.88 -16.26 -4.49
CA GLY A 372 17.50 -15.07 -3.93
C GLY A 372 17.53 -13.90 -4.90
N ALA A 373 18.21 -12.84 -4.51
CA ALA A 373 18.43 -11.70 -5.36
C ALA A 373 19.85 -11.14 -5.15
N GLU A 374 20.46 -10.64 -6.20
CA GLU A 374 21.79 -10.00 -6.20
C GLU A 374 21.73 -8.63 -6.84
N LEU A 375 22.54 -7.73 -6.32
CA LEU A 375 22.74 -6.37 -6.86
C LEU A 375 24.17 -6.20 -7.34
N HIS A 376 24.34 -5.96 -8.60
CA HIS A 376 25.63 -5.61 -9.20
C HIS A 376 25.86 -4.10 -9.11
N ILE A 377 26.91 -3.69 -8.40
CA ILE A 377 27.34 -2.31 -8.22
C ILE A 377 28.76 -2.19 -8.74
N GLU A 378 28.97 -1.65 -9.90
CA GLU A 378 30.28 -1.54 -10.56
C GLU A 378 31.07 -2.87 -10.58
N ASN A 379 32.03 -3.02 -9.65
CA ASN A 379 32.89 -4.20 -9.51
C ASN A 379 32.58 -5.08 -8.31
N ARG A 380 31.44 -4.90 -7.65
CA ARG A 380 31.05 -5.71 -6.49
C ARG A 380 29.64 -6.23 -6.67
N VAL A 381 29.39 -7.41 -6.11
CA VAL A 381 28.08 -8.01 -5.97
C VAL A 381 27.66 -7.89 -4.50
N ASP A 382 26.46 -7.40 -4.27
CA ASP A 382 25.86 -7.25 -2.94
C ASP A 382 24.65 -8.17 -2.83
N ASP A 383 24.42 -8.72 -1.63
CA ASP A 383 23.18 -9.43 -1.32
C ASP A 383 22.04 -8.41 -1.29
N PHE A 384 21.01 -8.68 -2.10
CA PHE A 384 19.90 -7.77 -2.31
C PHE A 384 18.71 -8.07 -1.39
N SER A 385 19.00 -8.48 -0.15
CA SER A 385 17.98 -8.76 0.86
C SER A 385 17.35 -7.49 1.44
N PRO A 386 16.08 -7.54 1.88
CA PRO A 386 15.47 -6.48 2.68
C PRO A 386 16.29 -6.19 3.94
N ARG A 387 16.54 -4.91 4.22
CA ARG A 387 17.45 -4.48 5.31
C ARG A 387 16.72 -4.10 6.62
N PHE A 388 15.49 -4.57 6.85
CA PHE A 388 14.71 -4.22 8.05
C PHE A 388 14.46 -5.41 8.95
#